data_755474c4858155477a2fe8e7410790b2
#
_entry.id   755474c4858155477a2fe8e7410790b2
#
_cell.length_a   1.000
_cell.length_b   1.000
_cell.length_c   1.000
_cell.angle_alpha   90.00
_cell.angle_beta   90.00
_cell.angle_gamma   90.00
#
_symmetry.space_group_name_H-M   'P 1'
#
loop_
_entity.id
_entity.type
_entity.pdbx_description
1 polymer ?
#
loop_
_entity_poly.entity_id
_entity_poly.type
_entity_poly.pdbx_seq_one_letter_code
_entity_poly.pdbx_strand_id
1 'polypeptide(L)'
;MSLQTETPPTTQSGTLQFAARHERGLWAFAIAALVADILLTAYGLEQGAVELNPVARWVIAEYYIVGMVALKLVGVGVALVGRRLVPDDFGALVPVALGMPWALAAGLNVLTIASL
;
A
#
# COMPACT_ATOMS: atom_id res chain seq x y z
N MET A 1 15.67 21.67 -36.02
CA MET A 1 15.80 21.61 -35.26
C MET A 1 15.35 21.54 -34.37
N SER A 2 15.24 21.32 -34.17
CA SER A 2 14.91 21.14 -33.27
C SER A 2 14.89 21.39 -32.24
N LEU A 3 14.87 21.75 -32.02
CA LEU A 3 14.84 22.07 -31.02
C LEU A 3 14.06 21.60 -30.16
N GLN A 4 13.38 21.24 -30.40
CA GLN A 4 12.71 20.74 -29.62
C GLN A 4 12.93 20.01 -28.82
N THR A 5 13.20 19.73 -28.98
CA THR A 5 13.52 18.87 -28.36
C THR A 5 13.84 18.94 -27.24
N GLU A 6 14.14 19.69 -27.18
CA GLU A 6 14.55 19.78 -26.11
C GLU A 6 13.69 20.13 -25.20
N THR A 7 12.58 19.92 -25.28
CA THR A 7 11.79 20.02 -24.19
C THR A 7 12.31 19.19 -23.18
N PRO A 8 12.81 19.74 -22.21
CA PRO A 8 13.44 18.94 -21.22
C PRO A 8 12.40 18.13 -20.55
N PRO A 9 12.76 17.00 -20.11
CA PRO A 9 11.91 16.16 -19.29
C PRO A 9 11.75 16.77 -17.93
N THR A 10 11.74 18.05 -17.88
CA THR A 10 11.70 18.75 -16.64
C THR A 10 10.36 18.71 -15.98
N THR A 11 9.35 18.22 -16.68
CA THR A 11 8.06 18.05 -16.08
C THR A 11 8.02 16.90 -15.13
N GLN A 12 9.03 16.02 -15.16
CA GLN A 12 9.17 14.94 -14.21
C GLN A 12 10.37 15.16 -13.32
N SER A 13 10.17 15.00 -12.02
CA SER A 13 11.30 15.01 -11.09
C SER A 13 12.12 13.75 -11.25
N GLY A 14 13.35 13.77 -10.82
CA GLY A 14 14.19 12.57 -10.76
C GLY A 14 13.55 11.48 -9.91
N THR A 15 12.85 11.87 -8.85
CA THR A 15 12.15 10.94 -7.98
C THR A 15 11.06 10.19 -8.72
N LEU A 16 10.24 10.89 -9.53
CA LEU A 16 9.21 10.25 -10.32
C LEU A 16 9.79 9.30 -11.36
N GLN A 17 10.89 9.71 -12.00
CA GLN A 17 11.54 8.86 -12.99
C GLN A 17 12.11 7.60 -12.34
N PHE A 18 12.73 7.74 -11.18
CA PHE A 18 13.23 6.61 -10.41
C PHE A 18 12.10 5.66 -10.05
N ALA A 19 11.00 6.20 -9.52
CA ALA A 19 9.85 5.40 -9.13
C ALA A 19 9.25 4.68 -10.34
N ALA A 20 9.15 5.36 -11.49
CA ALA A 20 8.58 4.76 -12.70
C ALA A 20 9.41 3.56 -13.16
N ARG A 21 10.75 3.67 -13.06
CA ARG A 21 11.62 2.56 -13.45
C ARG A 21 11.53 1.38 -12.50
N HIS A 22 11.06 1.60 -11.28
CA HIS A 22 11.00 0.57 -10.24
C HIS A 22 9.55 0.22 -9.88
N GLU A 23 8.62 0.48 -10.79
CA GLU A 23 7.21 0.27 -10.48
C GLU A 23 6.91 -1.17 -10.04
N ARG A 24 7.52 -2.17 -10.69
CA ARG A 24 7.31 -3.56 -10.30
C ARG A 24 7.75 -3.81 -8.86
N GLY A 25 8.90 -3.25 -8.50
CA GLY A 25 9.39 -3.36 -7.14
C GLY A 25 8.48 -2.68 -6.13
N LEU A 26 7.88 -1.56 -6.53
CA LEU A 26 6.93 -0.86 -5.67
C LEU A 26 5.63 -1.64 -5.48
N TRP A 27 5.16 -2.32 -6.53
CA TRP A 27 4.02 -3.23 -6.38
C TRP A 27 4.36 -4.41 -5.48
N ALA A 28 5.58 -4.96 -5.62
CA ALA A 28 6.04 -6.04 -4.75
C ALA A 28 6.10 -5.55 -3.30
N PHE A 29 6.60 -4.33 -3.08
CA PHE A 29 6.61 -3.72 -1.75
C PHE A 29 5.18 -3.60 -1.19
N ALA A 30 4.23 -3.11 -2.00
CA ALA A 30 2.85 -2.95 -1.54
C ALA A 30 2.23 -4.30 -1.14
N ILE A 31 2.45 -5.33 -1.95
CA ILE A 31 1.92 -6.66 -1.64
C ILE A 31 2.61 -7.25 -0.41
N ALA A 32 3.93 -7.07 -0.27
CA ALA A 32 4.64 -7.52 0.91
C ALA A 32 4.13 -6.83 2.17
N ALA A 33 3.89 -5.51 2.08
CA ALA A 33 3.33 -4.75 3.19
C ALA A 33 1.93 -5.23 3.54
N LEU A 34 1.11 -5.53 2.52
CA LEU A 34 -0.22 -6.08 2.72
C LEU A 34 -0.16 -7.40 3.49
N VAL A 35 0.67 -8.32 3.02
CA VAL A 35 0.80 -9.64 3.66
C VAL A 35 1.31 -9.48 5.08
N ALA A 36 2.33 -8.65 5.28
CA ALA A 36 2.88 -8.41 6.62
C ALA A 36 1.81 -7.83 7.55
N ASP A 37 1.03 -6.87 7.07
CA ASP A 37 -0.03 -6.28 7.90
C ASP A 37 -1.10 -7.32 8.26
N ILE A 38 -1.50 -8.16 7.32
CA ILE A 38 -2.47 -9.21 7.60
C ILE A 38 -1.93 -10.19 8.64
N LEU A 39 -0.72 -10.69 8.44
CA LEU A 39 -0.14 -11.69 9.33
C LEU A 39 0.10 -11.11 10.74
N LEU A 40 0.62 -9.89 10.80
CA LEU A 40 0.90 -9.26 12.08
C LEU A 40 -0.38 -8.90 12.81
N THR A 41 -1.40 -8.45 12.09
CA THR A 41 -2.69 -8.16 12.70
C THR A 41 -3.31 -9.45 13.26
N ALA A 42 -3.30 -10.51 12.47
CA ALA A 42 -3.86 -11.79 12.92
C ALA A 42 -3.14 -12.29 14.16
N TYR A 43 -1.81 -12.27 14.14
CA TYR A 43 -1.03 -12.70 15.29
C TYR A 43 -1.27 -11.83 16.51
N GLY A 44 -1.27 -10.50 16.31
CA GLY A 44 -1.51 -9.55 17.40
C GLY A 44 -2.87 -9.73 18.06
N LEU A 45 -3.90 -9.96 17.25
CA LEU A 45 -5.24 -10.17 17.80
C LEU A 45 -5.30 -11.44 18.64
N GLU A 46 -4.58 -12.50 18.24
CA GLU A 46 -4.49 -13.71 19.01
C GLU A 46 -3.77 -13.49 20.34
N GLN A 47 -2.87 -12.51 20.39
CA GLN A 47 -2.13 -12.15 21.61
C GLN A 47 -2.84 -11.08 22.45
N GLY A 48 -4.06 -10.69 22.08
CA GLY A 48 -4.85 -9.76 22.85
C GLY A 48 -4.78 -8.31 22.40
N ALA A 49 -4.12 -8.03 21.28
CA ALA A 49 -4.11 -6.68 20.75
C ALA A 49 -5.48 -6.30 20.19
N VAL A 50 -5.74 -5.01 20.10
CA VAL A 50 -7.00 -4.48 19.59
C VAL A 50 -6.72 -3.69 18.32
N GLU A 51 -7.52 -3.93 17.28
CA GLU A 51 -7.42 -3.17 16.05
C GLU A 51 -7.84 -1.73 16.30
N LEU A 52 -6.99 -0.77 15.95
CA LEU A 52 -7.26 0.65 16.20
C LEU A 52 -8.11 1.32 15.11
N ASN A 53 -8.07 0.79 13.89
CA ASN A 53 -8.90 1.31 12.81
C ASN A 53 -10.35 0.91 13.06
N PRO A 54 -11.28 1.88 13.26
CA PRO A 54 -12.67 1.53 13.61
C PRO A 54 -13.37 0.70 12.53
N VAL A 55 -13.11 0.97 11.25
CA VAL A 55 -13.73 0.22 10.16
C VAL A 55 -13.23 -1.21 10.16
N ALA A 56 -11.90 -1.38 10.23
CA ALA A 56 -11.29 -2.70 10.25
C ALA A 56 -11.72 -3.47 11.51
N ARG A 57 -11.80 -2.79 12.65
CA ARG A 57 -12.25 -3.42 13.89
C ARG A 57 -13.68 -3.94 13.76
N TRP A 58 -14.57 -3.15 13.16
CA TRP A 58 -15.94 -3.58 12.95
C TRP A 58 -16.02 -4.78 12.01
N VAL A 59 -15.27 -4.73 10.91
CA VAL A 59 -15.24 -5.82 9.93
C VAL A 59 -14.72 -7.10 10.57
N ILE A 60 -13.67 -7.00 11.39
CA ILE A 60 -13.11 -8.17 12.08
C ILE A 60 -14.11 -8.72 13.08
N ALA A 61 -14.82 -7.86 13.80
CA ALA A 61 -15.81 -8.28 14.78
C ALA A 61 -16.96 -9.05 14.13
N GLU A 62 -17.37 -8.64 12.93
CA GLU A 62 -18.51 -9.25 12.23
C GLU A 62 -18.12 -10.44 11.36
N TYR A 63 -16.94 -10.39 10.73
CA TYR A 63 -16.55 -11.35 9.69
C TYR A 63 -15.19 -11.98 9.96
N TYR A 64 -14.62 -11.75 11.14
CA TYR A 64 -13.31 -12.28 11.53
C TYR A 64 -12.21 -11.79 10.59
N ILE A 65 -11.09 -12.50 10.55
CA ILE A 65 -9.93 -12.12 9.73
C ILE A 65 -10.24 -12.18 8.23
N VAL A 66 -11.18 -13.03 7.84
CA VAL A 66 -11.59 -13.15 6.43
C VAL A 66 -12.15 -11.82 5.94
N GLY A 67 -12.93 -11.13 6.77
CA GLY A 67 -13.46 -9.81 6.42
C GLY A 67 -12.35 -8.80 6.22
N MET A 68 -11.33 -8.83 7.07
CA MET A 68 -10.19 -7.92 6.92
C MET A 68 -9.44 -8.19 5.61
N VAL A 69 -9.21 -9.45 5.28
CA VAL A 69 -8.55 -9.81 4.03
C VAL A 69 -9.38 -9.32 2.84
N ALA A 70 -10.70 -9.56 2.88
CA ALA A 70 -11.59 -9.09 1.82
C ALA A 70 -11.54 -7.58 1.65
N LEU A 71 -11.56 -6.84 2.75
CA LEU A 71 -11.47 -5.38 2.73
C LEU A 71 -10.17 -4.91 2.07
N LYS A 72 -9.06 -5.55 2.39
CA LYS A 72 -7.76 -5.19 1.81
C LYS A 72 -7.70 -5.54 0.32
N LEU A 73 -8.33 -6.64 -0.09
CA LEU A 73 -8.40 -6.99 -1.50
C LEU A 73 -9.25 -5.99 -2.30
N VAL A 74 -10.28 -5.43 -1.68
CA VAL A 74 -11.03 -4.33 -2.30
C VAL A 74 -10.08 -3.14 -2.53
N GLY A 75 -9.25 -2.84 -1.55
CA GLY A 75 -8.25 -1.77 -1.69
C GLY A 75 -7.30 -2.02 -2.86
N VAL A 76 -6.83 -3.26 -3.02
CA VAL A 76 -5.98 -3.62 -4.16
C VAL A 76 -6.74 -3.42 -5.47
N GLY A 77 -7.99 -3.84 -5.53
CA GLY A 77 -8.83 -3.67 -6.73
C GLY A 77 -8.99 -2.20 -7.10
N VAL A 78 -9.26 -1.36 -6.10
CA VAL A 78 -9.38 0.08 -6.33
C VAL A 78 -8.05 0.65 -6.83
N ALA A 79 -6.94 0.20 -6.27
CA ALA A 79 -5.63 0.66 -6.71
C ALA A 79 -5.33 0.23 -8.15
N LEU A 80 -5.71 -0.98 -8.53
CA LEU A 80 -5.51 -1.45 -9.90
C LEU A 80 -6.33 -0.63 -10.90
N VAL A 81 -7.56 -0.30 -10.55
CA VAL A 81 -8.38 0.58 -11.37
C VAL A 81 -7.75 1.97 -11.44
N GLY A 82 -7.33 2.50 -10.30
CA GLY A 82 -6.68 3.80 -10.24
C GLY A 82 -5.42 3.85 -11.08
N ARG A 83 -4.64 2.77 -11.09
CA ARG A 83 -3.43 2.70 -11.90
C ARG A 83 -3.72 2.88 -13.39
N ARG A 84 -4.86 2.35 -13.85
CA ARG A 84 -5.24 2.49 -15.25
C ARG A 84 -5.75 3.89 -15.59
N LEU A 85 -6.22 4.62 -14.58
CA LEU A 85 -6.79 5.95 -14.79
C LEU A 85 -5.77 7.07 -14.70
N VAL A 86 -4.62 6.83 -14.05
CA VAL A 86 -3.60 7.87 -13.94
C VAL A 86 -2.66 7.82 -15.13
N PRO A 87 -2.08 8.96 -15.52
CA PRO A 87 -1.05 8.97 -16.57
C PRO A 87 0.13 8.09 -16.19
N ASP A 88 0.77 7.49 -17.19
CA ASP A 88 1.88 6.57 -16.95
C ASP A 88 3.00 7.20 -16.15
N ASP A 89 3.24 8.50 -16.32
CA ASP A 89 4.28 9.19 -15.57
C ASP A 89 4.07 9.11 -14.06
N PHE A 90 2.82 8.99 -13.63
CA PHE A 90 2.46 8.98 -12.22
C PHE A 90 2.01 7.60 -11.74
N GLY A 91 2.11 6.59 -12.62
CA GLY A 91 1.58 5.28 -12.29
C GLY A 91 2.23 4.64 -11.08
N ALA A 92 3.53 4.88 -10.87
CA ALA A 92 4.25 4.31 -9.75
C ALA A 92 3.80 4.88 -8.41
N LEU A 93 3.12 6.03 -8.40
CA LEU A 93 2.59 6.59 -7.17
C LEU A 93 1.45 5.75 -6.61
N VAL A 94 0.77 4.96 -7.45
CA VAL A 94 -0.34 4.12 -7.00
C VAL A 94 0.12 3.05 -6.02
N PRO A 95 1.13 2.21 -6.36
CA PRO A 95 1.59 1.22 -5.37
C PRO A 95 2.23 1.87 -4.15
N VAL A 96 2.84 3.04 -4.27
CA VAL A 96 3.37 3.75 -3.11
C VAL A 96 2.22 4.17 -2.20
N ALA A 97 1.18 4.78 -2.76
CA ALA A 97 0.03 5.21 -1.98
C ALA A 97 -0.70 4.03 -1.33
N LEU A 98 -0.70 2.89 -1.99
CA LEU A 98 -1.31 1.67 -1.47
C LEU A 98 -0.45 1.05 -0.37
N GLY A 99 0.85 0.94 -0.62
CA GLY A 99 1.76 0.21 0.26
C GLY A 99 2.18 0.96 1.51
N MET A 100 2.29 2.29 1.42
CA MET A 100 2.76 3.07 2.58
C MET A 100 1.88 2.94 3.81
N PRO A 101 0.54 3.07 3.72
CA PRO A 101 -0.30 2.86 4.89
C PRO A 101 -0.18 1.45 5.46
N TRP A 102 -0.06 0.44 4.61
CA TRP A 102 0.10 -0.93 5.08
C TRP A 102 1.46 -1.17 5.71
N ALA A 103 2.51 -0.57 5.16
CA ALA A 103 3.83 -0.65 5.75
C ALA A 103 3.84 0.02 7.13
N LEU A 104 3.19 1.17 7.24
CA LEU A 104 3.06 1.86 8.52
C LEU A 104 2.26 1.01 9.50
N ALA A 105 1.15 0.44 9.05
CA ALA A 105 0.33 -0.43 9.89
C ALA A 105 1.12 -1.65 10.36
N ALA A 106 1.90 -2.26 9.47
CA ALA A 106 2.75 -3.40 9.84
C ALA A 106 3.77 -2.99 10.89
N GLY A 107 4.39 -1.83 10.72
CA GLY A 107 5.34 -1.31 11.70
C GLY A 107 4.70 -1.08 13.06
N LEU A 108 3.50 -0.49 13.07
CA LEU A 108 2.77 -0.27 14.31
C LEU A 108 2.37 -1.59 14.97
N ASN A 109 2.02 -2.60 14.15
CA ASN A 109 1.71 -3.93 14.66
C ASN A 109 2.91 -4.57 15.35
N VAL A 110 4.10 -4.41 14.76
CA VAL A 110 5.33 -4.91 15.37
C VAL A 110 5.55 -4.26 16.74
N LEU A 111 5.39 -2.93 16.82
CA LEU A 111 5.56 -2.22 18.08
C LEU A 111 4.52 -2.66 19.11
N THR A 112 3.28 -2.85 18.68
CA THR A 112 2.21 -3.30 19.58
C THR A 112 2.51 -4.68 20.13
N ILE A 113 2.88 -5.61 19.26
CA ILE A 113 3.20 -6.98 19.66
C ILE A 113 4.39 -7.00 20.60
N ALA A 114 5.41 -6.19 20.33
CA ALA A 114 6.60 -6.13 21.17
C ALA A 114 6.30 -5.60 22.57
N SER A 115 5.20 -4.86 22.73
CA SER A 115 4.82 -4.29 24.02
C SER A 115 3.80 -5.12 24.80
N LEU A 116 3.36 -6.23 24.26
CA LEU A 116 2.39 -7.11 24.93
C LEU A 116 2.99 -7.94 26.06
#